data_eadbebb03128b358743920c5b4d21beb
#
_entry.id   eadbebb03128b358743920c5b4d21beb
#
_cell.length_a   1.000
_cell.length_b   1.000
_cell.length_c   1.000
_cell.angle_alpha   90.00
_cell.angle_beta   90.00
_cell.angle_gamma   90.00
#
_symmetry.space_group_name_H-M   'P 1'
#
loop_
_entity.id
_entity.type
_entity.pdbx_description
1 polymer ?
#
loop_
_entity_poly.entity_id
_entity_poly.type
_entity_poly.pdbx_seq_one_letter_code
_entity_poly.pdbx_strand_id
1 'polypeptide(L)'
;VTQFSAASHATAFLIWDFPGFLPGSHSPGIHISRPDTMAIARRRGVIGHVGQFFDDEITRIDGVLVTTRTRTWLDCARKMSIDELTVVADHLLRHPRPAFESRTEPYASPAQLAEMLDRHKGTPGIRKARLALEQARIGADSAPETRLRLALCRAGLPEPELNVGAVLRNGVVRQPDLAYSEHQVAVEYEGAGHSEAAQVIRDIAREEDFSGAGWILVRISKRHMENDARAAVAKVSAALASRGWQPN
;
A
#
# COMPACT_ATOMS: atom_id res chain seq x y z
N VAL A 1 -29.88 -8.77 10.01
CA VAL A 1 -28.55 -8.57 10.61
C VAL A 1 -28.43 -9.44 11.84
N THR A 2 -27.53 -10.41 11.81
CA THR A 2 -27.26 -11.29 12.94
C THR A 2 -26.57 -10.51 14.07
N GLN A 3 -26.94 -10.79 15.32
CA GLN A 3 -26.26 -10.22 16.48
C GLN A 3 -24.83 -10.78 16.55
N PHE A 4 -23.81 -9.93 16.46
CA PHE A 4 -22.41 -10.31 16.58
C PHE A 4 -21.59 -9.29 17.37
N SER A 5 -20.40 -9.68 17.75
CA SER A 5 -19.31 -8.79 18.18
C SER A 5 -18.07 -9.24 17.43
N ALA A 6 -17.55 -8.39 16.57
CA ALA A 6 -16.39 -8.71 15.72
C ALA A 6 -15.21 -7.78 16.04
N ALA A 7 -14.00 -8.31 16.00
CA ALA A 7 -12.79 -7.50 16.00
C ALA A 7 -12.82 -6.57 14.78
N SER A 8 -12.43 -5.30 14.98
CA SER A 8 -12.56 -4.26 13.95
C SER A 8 -11.48 -3.20 14.10
N HIS A 9 -11.45 -2.20 13.21
CA HIS A 9 -10.55 -1.04 13.31
C HIS A 9 -9.09 -1.48 13.58
N ALA A 10 -8.43 -0.91 14.62
CA ALA A 10 -7.05 -1.20 14.92
C ALA A 10 -6.79 -2.68 15.25
N THR A 11 -7.72 -3.36 15.91
CA THR A 11 -7.57 -4.80 16.19
C THR A 11 -7.61 -5.64 14.92
N ALA A 12 -8.57 -5.39 14.03
CA ALA A 12 -8.65 -6.09 12.74
C ALA A 12 -7.47 -5.69 11.82
N PHE A 13 -7.04 -4.43 11.86
CA PHE A 13 -5.85 -3.95 11.14
C PHE A 13 -4.60 -4.78 11.47
N LEU A 14 -4.38 -5.06 12.76
CA LEU A 14 -3.27 -5.92 13.21
C LEU A 14 -3.49 -7.40 12.87
N ILE A 15 -4.70 -7.92 13.01
CA ILE A 15 -5.03 -9.32 12.65
C ILE A 15 -4.78 -9.58 11.15
N TRP A 16 -5.12 -8.61 10.29
CA TRP A 16 -4.88 -8.71 8.86
C TRP A 16 -3.44 -8.41 8.44
N ASP A 17 -2.58 -8.03 9.38
CA ASP A 17 -1.19 -7.60 9.13
C ASP A 17 -1.12 -6.54 8.03
N PHE A 18 -2.00 -5.54 8.10
CA PHE A 18 -2.04 -4.49 7.10
C PHE A 18 -0.77 -3.65 7.13
N PRO A 19 -0.15 -3.38 5.98
CA PRO A 19 0.96 -2.45 5.89
C PRO A 19 0.46 -1.02 6.15
N GLY A 20 1.37 -0.14 6.49
CA GLY A 20 1.04 1.25 6.67
C GLY A 20 0.96 1.67 8.13
N PHE A 21 0.59 2.92 8.35
CA PHE A 21 0.54 3.51 9.67
C PHE A 21 -0.90 3.89 10.07
N LEU A 22 -1.39 3.23 11.09
CA LEU A 22 -2.66 3.56 11.74
C LEU A 22 -2.37 4.18 13.11
N PRO A 23 -2.65 5.49 13.33
CA PRO A 23 -2.45 6.13 14.63
C PRO A 23 -3.19 5.42 15.77
N GLY A 24 -2.46 5.04 16.81
CA GLY A 24 -2.99 4.36 17.98
C GLY A 24 -3.27 2.87 17.81
N SER A 25 -2.81 2.22 16.73
CA SER A 25 -2.98 0.77 16.53
C SER A 25 -2.34 -0.08 17.63
N HIS A 26 -1.24 0.38 18.23
CA HIS A 26 -0.56 -0.30 19.33
C HIS A 26 -1.08 0.11 20.72
N SER A 27 -2.15 0.90 20.80
CA SER A 27 -2.81 1.21 22.08
C SER A 27 -3.43 -0.07 22.67
N PRO A 28 -3.44 -0.24 24.01
CA PRO A 28 -3.82 -1.49 24.67
C PRO A 28 -5.33 -1.81 24.61
N GLY A 29 -6.11 -1.13 23.78
CA GLY A 29 -7.55 -1.33 23.64
C GLY A 29 -7.89 -2.33 22.52
N ILE A 30 -8.79 -3.28 22.82
CA ILE A 30 -9.36 -4.17 21.82
C ILE A 30 -10.55 -3.49 21.16
N HIS A 31 -10.48 -3.24 19.86
CA HIS A 31 -11.56 -2.65 19.08
C HIS A 31 -12.56 -3.72 18.66
N ILE A 32 -13.83 -3.52 19.04
CA ILE A 32 -14.94 -4.42 18.72
C ILE A 32 -16.08 -3.62 18.09
N SER A 33 -16.57 -4.07 16.95
CA SER A 33 -17.77 -3.54 16.31
C SER A 33 -18.99 -4.43 16.54
N ARG A 34 -20.14 -3.79 16.64
CA ARG A 34 -21.47 -4.41 16.70
C ARG A 34 -22.41 -3.73 15.72
N PRO A 35 -23.48 -4.42 15.26
CA PRO A 35 -24.57 -3.75 14.55
C PRO A 35 -25.14 -2.58 15.36
N ASP A 36 -25.59 -1.52 14.68
CA ASP A 36 -26.20 -0.34 15.27
C ASP A 36 -27.53 -0.62 16.01
N THR A 37 -28.12 -1.77 15.74
CA THR A 37 -29.27 -2.33 16.50
C THR A 37 -28.89 -2.85 17.89
N MET A 38 -27.59 -2.91 18.22
CA MET A 38 -27.08 -3.37 19.51
C MET A 38 -26.45 -2.23 20.30
N ALA A 39 -26.48 -2.37 21.64
CA ALA A 39 -25.75 -1.45 22.50
C ALA A 39 -24.23 -1.53 22.26
N ILE A 40 -23.57 -0.37 22.36
CA ILE A 40 -22.11 -0.30 22.27
C ILE A 40 -21.45 -1.16 23.36
N ALA A 41 -20.40 -1.90 23.03
CA ALA A 41 -19.66 -2.69 24.00
C ALA A 41 -18.95 -1.80 25.01
N ARG A 42 -19.29 -1.91 26.28
CA ARG A 42 -18.67 -1.16 27.40
C ARG A 42 -17.99 -2.14 28.34
N ARG A 43 -16.67 -2.28 28.20
CA ARG A 43 -15.85 -3.15 29.06
C ARG A 43 -14.45 -2.54 29.17
N ARG A 44 -13.83 -2.68 30.34
CA ARG A 44 -12.44 -2.23 30.52
C ARG A 44 -11.52 -2.89 29.46
N GLY A 45 -10.69 -2.11 28.82
CA GLY A 45 -9.79 -2.59 27.75
C GLY A 45 -10.48 -2.81 26.39
N VAL A 46 -11.80 -2.53 26.27
CA VAL A 46 -12.54 -2.63 25.01
C VAL A 46 -12.93 -1.25 24.52
N ILE A 47 -12.64 -0.97 23.26
CA ILE A 47 -13.10 0.22 22.53
C ILE A 47 -14.23 -0.26 21.61
N GLY A 48 -15.46 0.05 22.03
CA GLY A 48 -16.67 -0.37 21.31
C GLY A 48 -17.02 0.57 20.18
N HIS A 49 -17.44 -0.01 19.06
CA HIS A 49 -17.99 0.67 17.90
C HIS A 49 -19.35 0.10 17.57
N VAL A 50 -20.21 0.91 16.99
CA VAL A 50 -21.50 0.47 16.40
C VAL A 50 -21.62 1.01 15.00
N GLY A 51 -22.28 0.29 14.12
CA GLY A 51 -22.50 0.71 12.74
C GLY A 51 -23.38 -0.24 11.97
N GLN A 52 -23.67 0.13 10.74
CA GLN A 52 -24.36 -0.74 9.81
C GLN A 52 -23.37 -1.78 9.26
N PHE A 53 -23.80 -3.02 9.21
CA PHE A 53 -23.05 -4.14 8.65
C PHE A 53 -23.94 -4.97 7.72
N PHE A 54 -23.33 -5.46 6.66
CA PHE A 54 -23.91 -6.46 5.76
C PHE A 54 -23.28 -7.83 6.06
N ASP A 55 -23.96 -8.92 5.67
CA ASP A 55 -23.55 -10.27 6.05
C ASP A 55 -22.17 -10.67 5.51
N ASP A 56 -21.76 -10.10 4.39
CA ASP A 56 -20.47 -10.32 3.73
C ASP A 56 -19.30 -9.47 4.29
N GLU A 57 -19.54 -8.65 5.32
CA GLU A 57 -18.53 -7.78 5.91
C GLU A 57 -17.85 -8.35 7.16
N ILE A 58 -18.33 -9.50 7.60
CA ILE A 58 -17.77 -10.21 8.75
C ILE A 58 -17.31 -11.59 8.32
N THR A 59 -16.12 -11.95 8.76
CA THR A 59 -15.54 -13.27 8.53
C THR A 59 -15.04 -13.87 9.85
N ARG A 60 -14.48 -15.07 9.79
CA ARG A 60 -13.95 -15.78 10.95
C ARG A 60 -12.49 -16.18 10.70
N ILE A 61 -11.63 -15.85 11.66
CA ILE A 61 -10.22 -16.24 11.69
C ILE A 61 -9.98 -16.94 13.03
N ASP A 62 -9.54 -18.18 13.01
CA ASP A 62 -9.24 -18.98 14.22
C ASP A 62 -10.37 -18.92 15.27
N GLY A 63 -11.60 -18.99 14.81
CA GLY A 63 -12.78 -18.94 15.68
C GLY A 63 -13.23 -17.52 16.08
N VAL A 64 -12.45 -16.47 15.83
CA VAL A 64 -12.78 -15.09 16.16
C VAL A 64 -13.49 -14.40 14.98
N LEU A 65 -14.60 -13.70 15.27
CA LEU A 65 -15.24 -12.85 14.27
C LEU A 65 -14.43 -11.58 14.05
N VAL A 66 -14.18 -11.24 12.79
CA VAL A 66 -13.36 -10.09 12.37
C VAL A 66 -14.05 -9.40 11.19
N THR A 67 -13.99 -8.08 11.11
CA THR A 67 -14.39 -7.36 9.90
C THR A 67 -13.48 -7.77 8.72
N THR A 68 -14.08 -7.97 7.54
CA THR A 68 -13.32 -8.32 6.32
C THR A 68 -12.24 -7.29 6.02
N ARG A 69 -11.29 -7.62 5.15
CA ARG A 69 -10.20 -6.70 4.77
C ARG A 69 -10.72 -5.38 4.22
N THR A 70 -11.68 -5.44 3.30
CA THR A 70 -12.29 -4.24 2.69
C THR A 70 -13.03 -3.40 3.72
N ARG A 71 -13.75 -4.04 4.64
CA ARG A 71 -14.45 -3.35 5.72
C ARG A 71 -13.47 -2.76 6.74
N THR A 72 -12.42 -3.46 7.11
CA THR A 72 -11.37 -2.97 8.02
C THR A 72 -10.67 -1.74 7.45
N TRP A 73 -10.35 -1.74 6.14
CA TRP A 73 -9.80 -0.59 5.45
C TRP A 73 -10.69 0.65 5.61
N LEU A 74 -11.99 0.51 5.36
CA LEU A 74 -12.96 1.61 5.54
C LEU A 74 -13.06 2.04 7.02
N ASP A 75 -13.14 1.11 7.96
CA ASP A 75 -13.23 1.40 9.40
C ASP A 75 -12.04 2.22 9.90
N CYS A 76 -10.85 2.03 9.31
CA CYS A 76 -9.63 2.77 9.66
C CYS A 76 -9.56 4.17 9.02
N ALA A 77 -10.40 4.48 8.03
CA ALA A 77 -10.31 5.70 7.22
C ALA A 77 -10.43 7.00 8.02
N ARG A 78 -11.16 6.98 9.14
CA ARG A 78 -11.27 8.16 10.01
C ARG A 78 -9.92 8.59 10.57
N LYS A 79 -9.06 7.65 10.97
CA LYS A 79 -7.80 7.90 11.67
C LYS A 79 -6.58 7.97 10.76
N MET A 80 -6.58 7.20 9.67
CA MET A 80 -5.46 7.17 8.73
C MET A 80 -5.39 8.43 7.87
N SER A 81 -4.20 8.75 7.37
CA SER A 81 -4.01 9.71 6.29
C SER A 81 -4.48 9.11 4.96
N ILE A 82 -4.65 9.93 3.93
CA ILE A 82 -5.00 9.46 2.58
C ILE A 82 -3.88 8.55 2.04
N ASP A 83 -2.63 8.96 2.20
CA ASP A 83 -1.48 8.17 1.76
C ASP A 83 -1.45 6.77 2.39
N GLU A 84 -1.64 6.68 3.71
CA GLU A 84 -1.63 5.40 4.41
C GLU A 84 -2.85 4.52 4.05
N LEU A 85 -4.00 5.14 3.76
CA LEU A 85 -5.15 4.43 3.19
C LEU A 85 -4.86 3.93 1.79
N THR A 86 -4.12 4.70 0.97
CA THR A 86 -3.67 4.28 -0.36
C THR A 86 -2.68 3.13 -0.26
N VAL A 87 -1.76 3.15 0.71
CA VAL A 87 -0.85 2.03 1.00
C VAL A 87 -1.63 0.73 1.27
N VAL A 88 -2.67 0.79 2.10
CA VAL A 88 -3.50 -0.40 2.37
C VAL A 88 -4.32 -0.79 1.14
N ALA A 89 -4.85 0.18 0.38
CA ALA A 89 -5.58 -0.13 -0.85
C ALA A 89 -4.69 -0.82 -1.89
N ASP A 90 -3.48 -0.31 -2.16
CA ASP A 90 -2.50 -0.93 -3.06
C ASP A 90 -2.19 -2.37 -2.62
N HIS A 91 -1.97 -2.60 -1.31
CA HIS A 91 -1.77 -3.92 -0.75
C HIS A 91 -2.96 -4.86 -1.00
N LEU A 92 -4.19 -4.37 -0.87
CA LEU A 92 -5.40 -5.18 -1.12
C LEU A 92 -5.55 -5.53 -2.59
N LEU A 93 -5.19 -4.61 -3.49
CA LEU A 93 -5.30 -4.75 -4.93
C LEU A 93 -4.13 -5.50 -5.57
N ARG A 94 -3.03 -5.68 -4.85
CA ARG A 94 -1.80 -6.28 -5.36
C ARG A 94 -2.01 -7.72 -5.81
N HIS A 95 -1.62 -8.00 -7.06
CA HIS A 95 -1.51 -9.39 -7.53
C HIS A 95 -0.38 -10.11 -6.78
N PRO A 96 -0.65 -11.32 -6.27
CA PRO A 96 0.37 -12.09 -5.58
C PRO A 96 1.49 -12.51 -6.53
N ARG A 97 2.70 -12.65 -5.98
CA ARG A 97 3.85 -13.20 -6.71
C ARG A 97 3.98 -14.70 -6.39
N PRO A 98 3.69 -15.62 -7.32
CA PRO A 98 3.69 -17.05 -7.04
C PRO A 98 5.01 -17.61 -6.51
N ALA A 99 6.14 -16.92 -6.80
CA ALA A 99 7.45 -17.32 -6.30
C ALA A 99 7.64 -17.05 -4.78
N PHE A 100 6.82 -16.20 -4.17
CA PHE A 100 7.01 -15.77 -2.78
C PHE A 100 5.79 -15.99 -1.89
N GLU A 101 4.63 -16.26 -2.45
CA GLU A 101 3.38 -16.42 -1.70
C GLU A 101 2.46 -17.49 -2.31
N SER A 102 1.71 -18.16 -1.44
CA SER A 102 0.82 -19.27 -1.84
C SER A 102 -0.53 -18.82 -2.39
N ARG A 103 -0.94 -17.56 -2.19
CA ARG A 103 -2.20 -17.06 -2.73
C ARG A 103 -2.07 -16.82 -4.23
N THR A 104 -3.18 -16.92 -4.93
CA THR A 104 -3.26 -16.76 -6.40
C THR A 104 -4.01 -15.50 -6.82
N GLU A 105 -4.82 -14.93 -5.91
CA GLU A 105 -5.69 -13.81 -6.19
C GLU A 105 -5.38 -12.60 -5.28
N PRO A 106 -5.67 -11.37 -5.71
CA PRO A 106 -5.66 -10.20 -4.85
C PRO A 106 -6.60 -10.37 -3.65
N TYR A 107 -6.37 -9.63 -2.59
CA TYR A 107 -7.31 -9.63 -1.45
C TYR A 107 -8.63 -8.94 -1.77
N ALA A 108 -8.62 -8.00 -2.70
CA ALA A 108 -9.80 -7.32 -3.21
C ALA A 108 -9.58 -6.81 -4.63
N SER A 109 -10.67 -6.58 -5.36
CA SER A 109 -10.67 -5.84 -6.62
C SER A 109 -10.99 -4.36 -6.39
N PRO A 110 -10.66 -3.46 -7.35
CA PRO A 110 -11.09 -2.06 -7.30
C PRO A 110 -12.61 -1.92 -7.17
N ALA A 111 -13.37 -2.78 -7.83
CA ALA A 111 -14.83 -2.79 -7.78
C ALA A 111 -15.35 -3.11 -6.36
N GLN A 112 -14.75 -4.06 -5.66
CA GLN A 112 -15.13 -4.39 -4.29
C GLN A 112 -14.83 -3.26 -3.31
N LEU A 113 -13.72 -2.53 -3.48
CA LEU A 113 -13.43 -1.34 -2.67
C LEU A 113 -14.43 -0.21 -2.97
N ALA A 114 -14.76 0.02 -4.23
CA ALA A 114 -15.75 1.03 -4.63
C ALA A 114 -17.14 0.69 -4.09
N GLU A 115 -17.57 -0.57 -4.20
CA GLU A 115 -18.83 -1.05 -3.64
C GLU A 115 -18.90 -0.85 -2.12
N MET A 116 -17.82 -1.16 -1.39
CA MET A 116 -17.73 -0.90 0.06
C MET A 116 -17.99 0.58 0.36
N LEU A 117 -17.41 1.51 -0.41
CA LEU A 117 -17.62 2.94 -0.22
C LEU A 117 -19.06 3.37 -0.53
N ASP A 118 -19.69 2.76 -1.54
CA ASP A 118 -21.05 3.11 -1.94
C ASP A 118 -22.11 2.56 -0.98
N ARG A 119 -21.85 1.42 -0.38
CA ARG A 119 -22.72 0.84 0.68
C ARG A 119 -22.64 1.65 1.98
N HIS A 120 -21.55 2.39 2.23
CA HIS A 120 -21.25 3.07 3.49
C HIS A 120 -21.02 4.58 3.36
N LYS A 121 -21.81 5.26 2.55
CA LYS A 121 -21.66 6.72 2.22
C LYS A 121 -21.57 7.65 3.42
N GLY A 122 -22.15 7.28 4.56
CA GLY A 122 -22.17 8.06 5.81
C GLY A 122 -21.02 7.77 6.78
N THR A 123 -20.13 6.83 6.47
CA THR A 123 -19.06 6.43 7.40
C THR A 123 -18.06 7.56 7.61
N PRO A 124 -17.65 7.84 8.86
CA PRO A 124 -16.60 8.83 9.14
C PRO A 124 -15.28 8.47 8.44
N GLY A 125 -14.76 9.41 7.65
CA GLY A 125 -13.54 9.18 6.85
C GLY A 125 -13.80 8.75 5.40
N ILE A 126 -15.05 8.56 4.98
CA ILE A 126 -15.43 8.12 3.63
C ILE A 126 -14.79 8.98 2.52
N ARG A 127 -14.69 10.30 2.71
CA ARG A 127 -14.04 11.19 1.73
C ARG A 127 -12.56 10.87 1.55
N LYS A 128 -11.85 10.57 2.64
CA LYS A 128 -10.45 10.16 2.58
C LYS A 128 -10.29 8.80 1.89
N ALA A 129 -11.18 7.86 2.18
CA ALA A 129 -11.17 6.55 1.54
C ALA A 129 -11.45 6.65 0.03
N ARG A 130 -12.35 7.52 -0.43
CA ARG A 130 -12.57 7.79 -1.86
C ARG A 130 -11.30 8.35 -2.53
N LEU A 131 -10.69 9.38 -1.94
CA LEU A 131 -9.43 9.94 -2.46
C LEU A 131 -8.30 8.90 -2.47
N ALA A 132 -8.23 8.05 -1.45
CA ALA A 132 -7.25 6.97 -1.42
C ALA A 132 -7.48 5.94 -2.53
N LEU A 133 -8.73 5.58 -2.81
CA LEU A 133 -9.07 4.66 -3.90
C LEU A 133 -8.74 5.26 -5.28
N GLU A 134 -8.97 6.56 -5.48
CA GLU A 134 -8.59 7.28 -6.70
C GLU A 134 -7.08 7.24 -6.95
N GLN A 135 -6.28 7.29 -5.87
CA GLN A 135 -4.82 7.23 -5.92
C GLN A 135 -4.27 5.80 -5.92
N ALA A 136 -5.09 4.82 -5.60
CA ALA A 136 -4.64 3.42 -5.51
C ALA A 136 -4.26 2.86 -6.89
N ARG A 137 -3.22 2.05 -6.93
CA ARG A 137 -2.72 1.40 -8.15
C ARG A 137 -2.42 -0.07 -7.88
N ILE A 138 -2.65 -0.87 -8.91
CA ILE A 138 -2.21 -2.27 -8.92
C ILE A 138 -0.74 -2.28 -9.31
N GLY A 139 0.08 -3.01 -8.56
CA GLY A 139 1.48 -3.23 -8.93
C GLY A 139 2.50 -2.89 -7.85
N ALA A 140 2.19 -2.02 -6.87
CA ALA A 140 3.11 -1.80 -5.76
C ALA A 140 3.18 -3.05 -4.85
N ASP A 141 4.39 -3.53 -4.59
CA ASP A 141 4.59 -4.72 -3.76
C ASP A 141 4.77 -4.41 -2.28
N SER A 142 5.09 -3.17 -1.95
CA SER A 142 5.37 -2.75 -0.58
C SER A 142 4.83 -1.35 -0.26
N ALA A 143 4.62 -1.09 1.03
CA ALA A 143 4.24 0.22 1.52
C ALA A 143 5.25 1.35 1.17
N PRO A 144 6.57 1.14 1.24
CA PRO A 144 7.54 2.13 0.80
C PRO A 144 7.44 2.51 -0.68
N GLU A 145 7.18 1.55 -1.57
CA GLU A 145 6.97 1.80 -3.00
C GLU A 145 5.75 2.69 -3.25
N THR A 146 4.61 2.37 -2.62
CA THR A 146 3.41 3.23 -2.67
C THR A 146 3.71 4.64 -2.18
N ARG A 147 4.37 4.79 -1.02
CA ARG A 147 4.72 6.12 -0.48
C ARG A 147 5.66 6.89 -1.40
N LEU A 148 6.65 6.20 -2.00
CA LEU A 148 7.56 6.82 -2.96
C LEU A 148 6.80 7.32 -4.20
N ARG A 149 5.95 6.47 -4.80
CA ARG A 149 5.09 6.85 -5.92
C ARG A 149 4.27 8.11 -5.61
N LEU A 150 3.57 8.09 -4.47
CA LEU A 150 2.73 9.22 -4.06
C LEU A 150 3.54 10.51 -3.85
N ALA A 151 4.75 10.41 -3.29
CA ALA A 151 5.64 11.56 -3.11
C ALA A 151 6.12 12.13 -4.45
N LEU A 152 6.49 11.27 -5.40
CA LEU A 152 6.92 11.68 -6.74
C LEU A 152 5.77 12.37 -7.50
N CYS A 153 4.57 11.78 -7.51
CA CYS A 153 3.39 12.38 -8.15
C CYS A 153 3.01 13.72 -7.51
N ARG A 154 3.06 13.82 -6.18
CA ARG A 154 2.77 15.07 -5.45
C ARG A 154 3.77 16.18 -5.76
N ALA A 155 5.01 15.82 -6.05
CA ALA A 155 6.04 16.76 -6.47
C ALA A 155 5.92 17.18 -7.95
N GLY A 156 4.91 16.70 -8.68
CA GLY A 156 4.66 17.04 -10.08
C GLY A 156 5.50 16.22 -11.08
N LEU A 157 6.15 15.14 -10.65
CA LEU A 157 6.78 14.21 -11.57
C LEU A 157 5.70 13.37 -12.26
N PRO A 158 5.97 12.83 -13.48
CA PRO A 158 5.07 11.88 -14.12
C PRO A 158 4.75 10.70 -13.20
N GLU A 159 3.58 10.10 -13.35
CA GLU A 159 3.26 8.88 -12.63
C GLU A 159 4.11 7.72 -13.17
N PRO A 160 4.89 7.04 -12.32
CA PRO A 160 5.71 5.92 -12.77
C PRO A 160 4.87 4.67 -13.02
N GLU A 161 5.32 3.83 -13.92
CA GLU A 161 4.85 2.46 -14.08
C GLU A 161 5.33 1.61 -12.90
N LEU A 162 4.46 0.72 -12.41
CA LEU A 162 4.74 -0.09 -11.22
C LEU A 162 5.08 -1.53 -11.60
N ASN A 163 6.23 -2.01 -11.16
CA ASN A 163 6.64 -3.40 -11.32
C ASN A 163 6.49 -3.92 -12.78
N VAL A 164 6.69 -3.06 -13.76
CA VAL A 164 6.66 -3.43 -15.18
C VAL A 164 8.01 -3.97 -15.59
N GLY A 165 8.01 -5.08 -16.35
CA GLY A 165 9.22 -5.68 -16.86
C GLY A 165 9.89 -4.80 -17.92
N ALA A 166 11.05 -4.26 -17.63
CA ALA A 166 11.92 -3.59 -18.60
C ALA A 166 12.73 -4.65 -19.37
N VAL A 167 12.48 -4.78 -20.68
CA VAL A 167 13.29 -5.63 -21.54
C VAL A 167 14.56 -4.86 -21.91
N LEU A 168 15.69 -5.33 -21.42
CA LEU A 168 16.99 -4.72 -21.66
C LEU A 168 17.58 -5.18 -23.00
N ARG A 169 18.57 -4.44 -23.53
CA ARG A 169 19.15 -4.71 -24.88
C ARG A 169 19.69 -6.13 -25.07
N ASN A 170 20.15 -6.76 -24.00
CA ASN A 170 20.66 -8.13 -23.99
C ASN A 170 19.54 -9.20 -23.90
N GLY A 171 18.25 -8.79 -23.96
CA GLY A 171 17.10 -9.66 -23.79
C GLY A 171 16.80 -10.03 -22.33
N VAL A 172 17.57 -9.57 -21.37
CA VAL A 172 17.29 -9.75 -19.94
C VAL A 172 16.09 -8.89 -19.55
N VAL A 173 15.16 -9.49 -18.84
CA VAL A 173 14.01 -8.77 -18.25
C VAL A 173 14.35 -8.43 -16.81
N ARG A 174 14.31 -7.15 -16.48
CA ARG A 174 14.42 -6.64 -15.11
C ARG A 174 13.13 -5.93 -14.74
N GLN A 175 12.69 -6.11 -13.52
CA GLN A 175 11.46 -5.52 -13.01
C GLN A 175 11.83 -4.58 -11.86
N PRO A 176 11.98 -3.28 -12.12
CA PRO A 176 12.18 -2.29 -11.07
C PRO A 176 10.86 -2.03 -10.34
N ASP A 177 10.95 -1.52 -9.11
CA ASP A 177 9.76 -1.17 -8.31
C ASP A 177 8.93 -0.10 -9.02
N LEU A 178 9.60 0.95 -9.56
CA LEU A 178 8.99 1.99 -10.38
C LEU A 178 9.82 2.21 -11.64
N ALA A 179 9.16 2.48 -12.76
CA ALA A 179 9.81 2.76 -14.04
C ALA A 179 9.23 4.00 -14.71
N TYR A 180 10.09 4.70 -15.44
CA TYR A 180 9.73 5.72 -16.41
C TYR A 180 10.29 5.25 -17.77
N SER A 181 9.56 4.37 -18.42
CA SER A 181 10.03 3.66 -19.62
C SER A 181 10.40 4.59 -20.76
N GLU A 182 9.63 5.66 -20.98
CA GLU A 182 9.91 6.69 -22.01
C GLU A 182 11.25 7.42 -21.77
N HIS A 183 11.67 7.53 -20.51
CA HIS A 183 12.90 8.23 -20.12
C HIS A 183 14.04 7.25 -19.80
N GLN A 184 13.77 5.94 -19.84
CA GLN A 184 14.73 4.91 -19.44
C GLN A 184 15.30 5.14 -18.03
N VAL A 185 14.43 5.48 -17.07
CA VAL A 185 14.78 5.65 -15.66
C VAL A 185 14.04 4.58 -14.85
N ALA A 186 14.81 3.76 -14.15
CA ALA A 186 14.34 2.76 -13.20
C ALA A 186 14.58 3.27 -11.78
N VAL A 187 13.63 3.03 -10.88
CA VAL A 187 13.74 3.41 -9.46
C VAL A 187 13.49 2.20 -8.61
N GLU A 188 14.38 1.94 -7.67
CA GLU A 188 14.28 0.83 -6.71
C GLU A 188 14.34 1.35 -5.29
N TYR A 189 13.47 0.81 -4.45
CA TYR A 189 13.47 1.08 -3.02
C TYR A 189 14.29 0.01 -2.29
N GLU A 190 15.39 0.42 -1.70
CA GLU A 190 16.23 -0.44 -0.88
C GLU A 190 15.73 -0.45 0.57
N GLY A 191 15.10 -1.55 0.99
CA GLY A 191 14.79 -1.81 2.39
C GLY A 191 16.07 -1.95 3.23
N ALA A 192 15.94 -1.87 4.56
CA ALA A 192 17.04 -2.16 5.48
C ALA A 192 17.32 -3.68 5.51
N GLY A 193 17.94 -4.20 4.46
CA GLY A 193 18.44 -5.58 4.40
C GLY A 193 19.88 -5.65 4.85
N HIS A 194 20.23 -6.67 5.61
CA HIS A 194 21.63 -7.03 5.86
C HIS A 194 22.24 -7.47 4.52
N SER A 195 23.26 -6.75 4.05
CA SER A 195 23.94 -7.08 2.81
C SER A 195 24.83 -8.32 3.01
N GLU A 196 24.29 -9.49 2.67
CA GLU A 196 25.14 -10.68 2.48
C GLU A 196 25.96 -10.49 1.18
N ALA A 197 27.17 -11.07 1.15
CA ALA A 197 28.05 -10.94 -0.03
C ALA A 197 27.39 -11.35 -1.34
N ALA A 198 26.50 -12.36 -1.31
CA ALA A 198 25.73 -12.78 -2.48
C ALA A 198 24.71 -11.73 -2.94
N GLN A 199 24.18 -10.90 -2.03
CA GLN A 199 23.28 -9.80 -2.38
C GLN A 199 24.04 -8.70 -3.11
N VAL A 200 25.23 -8.32 -2.62
CA VAL A 200 26.09 -7.31 -3.25
C VAL A 200 26.42 -7.67 -4.70
N ILE A 201 26.74 -8.94 -4.96
CA ILE A 201 27.05 -9.42 -6.33
C ILE A 201 25.81 -9.29 -7.23
N ARG A 202 24.63 -9.66 -6.72
CA ARG A 202 23.38 -9.52 -7.49
C ARG A 202 23.05 -8.06 -7.80
N ASP A 203 23.30 -7.17 -6.84
CA ASP A 203 23.04 -5.74 -6.96
C ASP A 203 23.97 -5.08 -7.99
N ILE A 204 25.25 -5.49 -8.02
CA ILE A 204 26.22 -5.04 -9.04
C ILE A 204 25.78 -5.50 -10.43
N ALA A 205 25.48 -6.80 -10.61
CA ALA A 205 25.02 -7.32 -11.88
C ALA A 205 23.73 -6.65 -12.38
N ARG A 206 22.83 -6.31 -11.46
CA ARG A 206 21.58 -5.60 -11.78
C ARG A 206 21.86 -4.17 -12.25
N GLU A 207 22.79 -3.48 -11.62
CA GLU A 207 23.22 -2.13 -12.03
C GLU A 207 23.93 -2.14 -13.40
N GLU A 208 24.80 -3.13 -13.65
CA GLU A 208 25.44 -3.34 -14.95
C GLU A 208 24.42 -3.62 -16.05
N ASP A 209 23.40 -4.43 -15.79
CA ASP A 209 22.32 -4.71 -16.74
C ASP A 209 21.56 -3.46 -17.15
N PHE A 210 21.12 -2.64 -16.20
CA PHE A 210 20.43 -1.38 -16.48
C PHE A 210 21.34 -0.38 -17.21
N SER A 211 22.56 -0.19 -16.72
CA SER A 211 23.55 0.72 -17.32
C SER A 211 23.91 0.31 -18.75
N GLY A 212 24.19 -0.98 -18.96
CA GLY A 212 24.52 -1.54 -20.30
C GLY A 212 23.36 -1.42 -21.30
N ALA A 213 22.11 -1.37 -20.81
CA ALA A 213 20.93 -1.11 -21.61
C ALA A 213 20.64 0.38 -21.84
N GLY A 214 21.42 1.27 -21.25
CA GLY A 214 21.25 2.70 -21.35
C GLY A 214 20.23 3.28 -20.39
N TRP A 215 19.78 2.52 -19.38
CA TRP A 215 18.89 2.99 -18.35
C TRP A 215 19.67 3.65 -17.20
N ILE A 216 19.03 4.59 -16.51
CA ILE A 216 19.52 5.14 -15.24
C ILE A 216 18.80 4.39 -14.12
N LEU A 217 19.55 3.72 -13.24
CA LEU A 217 19.01 3.11 -12.03
C LEU A 217 19.15 4.09 -10.86
N VAL A 218 18.03 4.48 -10.26
CA VAL A 218 17.95 5.36 -9.09
C VAL A 218 17.61 4.52 -7.87
N ARG A 219 18.54 4.40 -6.93
CA ARG A 219 18.32 3.68 -5.68
C ARG A 219 17.84 4.63 -4.59
N ILE A 220 16.71 4.29 -3.99
CA ILE A 220 16.07 5.04 -2.91
C ILE A 220 16.07 4.20 -1.65
N SER A 221 16.66 4.72 -0.58
CA SER A 221 16.66 4.07 0.74
C SER A 221 15.70 4.76 1.70
N LYS A 222 15.47 4.14 2.86
CA LYS A 222 14.66 4.71 3.94
C LYS A 222 15.05 6.16 4.28
N ARG A 223 16.36 6.49 4.27
CA ARG A 223 16.86 7.84 4.55
C ARG A 223 16.37 8.88 3.52
N HIS A 224 16.25 8.50 2.26
CA HIS A 224 15.75 9.39 1.21
C HIS A 224 14.25 9.69 1.36
N MET A 225 13.51 8.84 2.09
CA MET A 225 12.08 9.02 2.36
C MET A 225 11.78 9.95 3.55
N GLU A 226 12.79 10.36 4.31
CA GLU A 226 12.65 11.32 5.40
C GLU A 226 12.27 12.71 4.86
N ASN A 227 11.63 13.54 5.71
CA ASN A 227 11.22 14.90 5.36
C ASN A 227 10.39 14.97 4.06
N ASP A 228 9.29 14.23 4.02
CA ASP A 228 8.36 14.14 2.88
C ASP A 228 9.06 13.67 1.58
N ALA A 229 10.02 12.76 1.70
CA ALA A 229 10.77 12.17 0.60
C ALA A 229 11.52 13.19 -0.30
N ARG A 230 11.87 14.37 0.21
CA ARG A 230 12.54 15.43 -0.59
C ARG A 230 13.79 14.96 -1.30
N ALA A 231 14.61 14.14 -0.62
CA ALA A 231 15.84 13.62 -1.22
C ALA A 231 15.55 12.58 -2.32
N ALA A 232 14.52 11.75 -2.15
CA ALA A 232 14.07 10.82 -3.18
C ALA A 232 13.55 11.58 -4.41
N VAL A 233 12.68 12.57 -4.20
CA VAL A 233 12.15 13.43 -5.27
C VAL A 233 13.29 14.11 -6.04
N ALA A 234 14.25 14.71 -5.34
CA ALA A 234 15.38 15.37 -5.98
C ALA A 234 16.22 14.41 -6.85
N LYS A 235 16.49 13.19 -6.36
CA LYS A 235 17.25 12.18 -7.12
C LYS A 235 16.51 11.75 -8.39
N VAL A 236 15.21 11.44 -8.28
CA VAL A 236 14.42 10.99 -9.43
C VAL A 236 14.21 12.14 -10.43
N SER A 237 13.92 13.36 -9.95
CA SER A 237 13.80 14.54 -10.79
C SER A 237 15.07 14.82 -11.59
N ALA A 238 16.26 14.73 -10.95
CA ALA A 238 17.55 14.91 -11.63
C ALA A 238 17.78 13.85 -12.71
N ALA A 239 17.43 12.59 -12.45
CA ALA A 239 17.53 11.52 -13.43
C ALA A 239 16.61 11.77 -14.63
N LEU A 240 15.35 12.13 -14.39
CA LEU A 240 14.38 12.46 -15.45
C LEU A 240 14.83 13.69 -16.26
N ALA A 241 15.31 14.75 -15.60
CA ALA A 241 15.80 15.95 -16.27
C ALA A 241 17.00 15.64 -17.17
N SER A 242 17.93 14.76 -16.76
CA SER A 242 19.05 14.31 -17.60
C SER A 242 18.61 13.54 -18.85
N ARG A 243 17.35 13.08 -18.86
CA ARG A 243 16.69 12.38 -19.98
C ARG A 243 15.72 13.31 -20.76
N GLY A 244 15.79 14.61 -20.54
CA GLY A 244 15.02 15.60 -21.27
C GLY A 244 13.63 15.88 -20.72
N TRP A 245 13.23 15.27 -19.60
CA TRP A 245 11.98 15.64 -18.94
C TRP A 245 12.09 17.04 -18.33
N GLN A 246 11.05 17.84 -18.50
CA GLN A 246 10.91 19.16 -17.90
C GLN A 246 9.59 19.25 -17.15
N PRO A 247 9.55 19.88 -15.97
CA PRO A 247 8.29 20.14 -15.27
C PRO A 247 7.42 21.08 -16.13
N ASN A 248 6.12 20.79 -16.15
CA ASN A 248 5.11 21.65 -16.78
C ASN A 248 4.92 22.95 -16.01
#